data_7687f66b23631ce0a6a974222b82c4fd
#
_entry.id   7687f66b23631ce0a6a974222b82c4fd
#
_cell.length_a   1.000
_cell.length_b   1.000
_cell.length_c   1.000
_cell.angle_alpha   90.00
_cell.angle_beta   90.00
_cell.angle_gamma   90.00
#
_symmetry.space_group_name_H-M   'P 1'
#
loop_
_entity.id
_entity.type
_entity.pdbx_description
1 polymer ?
#
loop_
_entity_poly.entity_id
_entity_poly.type
_entity_poly.pdbx_seq_one_letter_code
_entity_poly.pdbx_strand_id
1 'polypeptide(L)'
;MRVRNLRAAAAAVGVAALLGGTAPSAAGVVSHGGGAGQLGYGSQITHVLLLSVDGLHQQDLAWYVSHYPHSTLADLDRQGIEYSDALTTIPSDSFPATVGLMTGGDPGVTGFYYDDTYNYDVFPAGTTKCVGKPPGGQVNYDETIDVNPNRLDAGQGLTGLPGSILQMTSNLRSVINPADLPVSAATCKPIYPNQYLKVNTIFNVVRQAGLRTAWSDKHPSYLVLSGPSGNGVEDFFTPEIASQATGYPAGVAWNADVAATMRYDSYKVRAVLNEIDGYNHSRTSYVGVPALFGMNFQTVTTAEQLPTSDGLTGGYLPGGQVPGPLLVRALNYVNTELGVIVARIRAQGLASSTAIIITAKQGQSPTDPDDFKDVNDAPIIAAVDAAWAKIHPHAAPLVVVASDDDVMLWWLSNRSQAAADFVRNYLLTHTAVAYNIHGQRLTVSASGLSEVYAGAAAAAYFGVPVSDPRHPIIFGIVQHGVIYADAPDIAQHGGADFQDLSIPILVVLPGLQHGASISARVHIIQIAPTILALLGLNPDALQAVQIEHTQVLPGLPD
;
A
#
# COMPACT_ATOMS: atom_id res chain seq x y z
N MET A 1 -18.83 24.38 2.92
CA MET A 1 -19.29 23.06 3.36
C MET A 1 -18.03 22.24 3.40
N ARG A 2 -17.51 21.90 4.57
CA ARG A 2 -16.31 21.08 4.71
C ARG A 2 -16.76 19.62 4.61
N VAL A 3 -16.30 18.91 3.60
CA VAL A 3 -16.42 17.45 3.54
C VAL A 3 -15.43 16.94 4.59
N ARG A 4 -15.90 16.25 5.60
CA ARG A 4 -15.07 15.55 6.57
C ARG A 4 -14.58 14.29 5.90
N ASN A 5 -13.30 14.24 5.56
CA ASN A 5 -12.65 13.00 5.18
C ASN A 5 -12.52 12.14 6.43
N LEU A 6 -13.02 10.93 6.38
CA LEU A 6 -12.69 9.87 7.33
C LEU A 6 -11.22 9.52 7.06
N ARG A 7 -10.34 9.82 8.00
CA ARG A 7 -8.91 9.58 7.88
C ARG A 7 -8.53 8.40 8.76
N ALA A 8 -7.83 7.48 8.19
CA ALA A 8 -7.13 6.42 8.91
C ALA A 8 -5.67 6.84 9.08
N ALA A 9 -5.12 6.65 10.23
CA ALA A 9 -3.91 7.26 10.72
C ALA A 9 -2.77 6.28 11.08
N ALA A 10 -1.54 6.65 11.17
CA ALA A 10 -0.40 5.78 11.40
C ALA A 10 0.90 6.37 12.06
N ALA A 11 1.77 5.75 12.88
CA ALA A 11 2.92 6.24 13.65
C ALA A 11 4.34 5.70 13.36
N ALA A 12 5.39 6.35 13.69
CA ALA A 12 6.79 6.07 13.40
C ALA A 12 7.74 6.05 14.61
N VAL A 13 8.95 5.48 14.46
CA VAL A 13 10.14 5.76 15.29
C VAL A 13 11.43 5.76 14.51
N GLY A 14 12.25 6.77 14.77
CA GLY A 14 13.57 6.94 14.20
C GLY A 14 14.64 6.05 14.84
N VAL A 15 15.54 5.53 14.02
CA VAL A 15 16.82 4.96 14.44
C VAL A 15 17.91 5.98 14.15
N ALA A 16 18.58 6.47 15.17
CA ALA A 16 19.75 7.32 15.05
C ALA A 16 20.91 6.54 14.40
N ALA A 17 21.27 6.90 13.17
CA ALA A 17 22.49 6.39 12.54
C ALA A 17 23.71 7.12 13.08
N LEU A 18 24.54 6.43 13.85
CA LEU A 18 25.91 6.85 14.19
C LEU A 18 26.77 6.74 12.93
N LEU A 19 27.11 7.87 12.35
CA LEU A 19 28.10 8.00 11.29
C LEU A 19 29.50 7.85 11.87
N GLY A 20 30.06 6.65 11.76
CA GLY A 20 31.48 6.38 11.92
C GLY A 20 32.10 6.18 10.54
N GLY A 21 32.77 7.22 10.02
CA GLY A 21 33.44 7.13 8.74
C GLY A 21 34.78 6.39 8.83
N THR A 22 34.99 5.43 7.95
CA THR A 22 36.31 5.05 7.43
C THR A 22 36.14 4.60 5.98
N ALA A 23 36.79 5.31 5.08
CA ALA A 23 36.87 4.91 3.68
C ALA A 23 37.80 3.67 3.53
N PRO A 24 37.46 2.72 2.67
CA PRO A 24 38.46 1.83 2.11
C PRO A 24 38.77 2.19 0.65
N SER A 25 40.03 2.07 0.38
CA SER A 25 40.74 2.28 -0.87
C SER A 25 40.23 1.44 -2.04
N ALA A 26 40.40 2.00 -3.24
CA ALA A 26 40.14 1.39 -4.52
C ALA A 26 40.82 0.03 -4.71
N ALA A 27 40.04 -0.96 -5.11
CA ALA A 27 40.51 -2.20 -5.68
C ALA A 27 39.85 -2.43 -7.05
N GLY A 28 40.64 -2.90 -7.99
CA GLY A 28 40.48 -2.89 -9.43
C GLY A 28 39.15 -3.33 -10.01
N VAL A 29 38.75 -2.61 -11.03
CA VAL A 29 37.70 -2.97 -11.98
C VAL A 29 38.20 -4.14 -12.82
N VAL A 30 37.59 -5.32 -12.59
CA VAL A 30 37.64 -6.41 -13.58
C VAL A 30 36.32 -6.33 -14.34
N SER A 31 36.36 -5.83 -15.56
CA SER A 31 35.24 -5.87 -16.48
C SER A 31 35.01 -7.32 -16.93
N HIS A 32 33.96 -7.94 -16.38
CA HIS A 32 33.33 -9.09 -17.02
C HIS A 32 32.08 -8.59 -17.72
N GLY A 33 32.10 -8.62 -19.06
CA GLY A 33 30.89 -8.50 -19.86
C GLY A 33 29.98 -9.70 -19.56
N GLY A 34 29.05 -9.54 -18.66
CA GLY A 34 27.98 -10.48 -18.40
C GLY A 34 26.75 -10.02 -19.18
N GLY A 35 26.42 -10.73 -20.25
CA GLY A 35 25.09 -10.70 -20.82
C GLY A 35 24.09 -11.07 -19.72
N ALA A 36 22.91 -10.44 -19.70
CA ALA A 36 21.82 -10.76 -18.80
C ALA A 36 21.55 -12.28 -18.93
N GLY A 37 21.96 -13.04 -17.92
CA GLY A 37 21.67 -14.46 -17.83
C GLY A 37 20.18 -14.62 -17.67
N GLN A 38 19.52 -15.20 -18.65
CA GLN A 38 18.16 -15.67 -18.54
C GLN A 38 18.14 -16.69 -17.39
N LEU A 39 17.46 -16.39 -16.30
CA LEU A 39 17.25 -17.34 -15.21
C LEU A 39 16.66 -18.62 -15.81
N GLY A 40 17.24 -19.79 -15.52
CA GLY A 40 16.90 -21.07 -16.17
C GLY A 40 15.47 -21.57 -15.94
N TYR A 41 14.66 -20.85 -15.16
CA TYR A 41 13.23 -21.12 -14.94
C TYR A 41 12.32 -20.74 -16.12
N GLY A 42 12.79 -20.00 -17.12
CA GLY A 42 11.96 -19.45 -18.20
C GLY A 42 11.16 -20.46 -19.05
N SER A 43 11.33 -21.76 -18.82
CA SER A 43 10.56 -22.80 -19.49
C SER A 43 9.56 -23.54 -18.60
N GLN A 44 9.57 -23.35 -17.28
CA GLN A 44 8.73 -24.09 -16.35
C GLN A 44 7.64 -23.23 -15.68
N ILE A 45 7.93 -21.98 -15.32
CA ILE A 45 6.96 -21.09 -14.66
C ILE A 45 6.18 -20.33 -15.72
N THR A 46 4.90 -20.65 -15.83
CA THR A 46 3.97 -19.99 -16.76
C THR A 46 2.94 -19.13 -16.02
N HIS A 47 2.88 -19.25 -14.70
CA HIS A 47 1.96 -18.52 -13.85
C HIS A 47 2.66 -18.01 -12.60
N VAL A 48 2.40 -16.78 -12.20
CA VAL A 48 2.76 -16.22 -10.90
C VAL A 48 1.48 -15.77 -10.20
N LEU A 49 1.22 -16.37 -9.05
CA LEU A 49 0.19 -15.94 -8.12
C LEU A 49 0.81 -15.07 -7.04
N LEU A 50 0.42 -13.81 -7.00
CA LEU A 50 0.85 -12.84 -6.00
C LEU A 50 -0.27 -12.61 -4.97
N LEU A 51 0.00 -12.88 -3.72
CA LEU A 51 -0.92 -12.69 -2.60
C LEU A 51 -0.34 -11.67 -1.64
N SER A 52 -1.02 -10.54 -1.49
CA SER A 52 -0.71 -9.52 -0.51
C SER A 52 -1.68 -9.64 0.67
N VAL A 53 -1.18 -9.45 1.89
CA VAL A 53 -1.98 -9.48 3.12
C VAL A 53 -1.70 -8.18 3.87
N ASP A 54 -2.60 -7.20 3.76
CA ASP A 54 -2.41 -5.91 4.43
C ASP A 54 -2.31 -6.09 5.94
N GLY A 55 -1.35 -5.39 6.55
CA GLY A 55 -1.05 -5.45 7.97
C GLY A 55 -0.06 -6.55 8.36
N LEU A 56 0.13 -7.60 7.55
CA LEU A 56 0.92 -8.75 7.94
C LEU A 56 2.41 -8.38 8.15
N HIS A 57 2.89 -8.47 9.37
CA HIS A 57 4.29 -8.30 9.70
C HIS A 57 5.10 -9.57 9.46
N GLN A 58 6.41 -9.41 9.28
CA GLN A 58 7.33 -10.54 9.29
C GLN A 58 7.26 -11.33 10.61
N GLN A 59 7.10 -10.64 11.74
CA GLN A 59 6.94 -11.31 13.05
C GLN A 59 5.67 -12.16 13.13
N ASP A 60 4.58 -11.80 12.47
CA ASP A 60 3.33 -12.58 12.46
C ASP A 60 3.48 -13.87 11.68
N LEU A 61 4.15 -13.80 10.52
CA LEU A 61 4.52 -15.00 9.77
C LEU A 61 5.34 -15.94 10.64
N ALA A 62 6.42 -15.45 11.23
CA ALA A 62 7.31 -16.25 12.10
C ALA A 62 6.57 -16.81 13.33
N TRP A 63 5.73 -15.99 13.97
CA TRP A 63 4.92 -16.44 15.10
C TRP A 63 3.93 -17.53 14.65
N TYR A 64 3.22 -17.30 13.55
CA TYR A 64 2.17 -18.21 13.09
C TYR A 64 2.74 -19.58 12.67
N VAL A 65 3.79 -19.62 11.88
CA VAL A 65 4.38 -20.89 11.42
C VAL A 65 4.98 -21.70 12.58
N SER A 66 5.51 -21.03 13.60
CA SER A 66 6.03 -21.71 14.80
C SER A 66 4.93 -22.31 15.69
N HIS A 67 3.77 -21.63 15.80
CA HIS A 67 2.64 -22.08 16.63
C HIS A 67 1.73 -23.07 15.90
N TYR A 68 1.66 -23.00 14.58
CA TYR A 68 0.83 -23.86 13.72
C TYR A 68 1.68 -24.60 12.67
N PRO A 69 2.61 -25.49 13.07
CA PRO A 69 3.60 -26.10 12.18
C PRO A 69 3.01 -27.03 11.10
N HIS A 70 1.73 -27.34 11.17
CA HIS A 70 0.99 -28.14 10.19
C HIS A 70 -0.01 -27.31 9.36
N SER A 71 0.09 -25.99 9.44
CA SER A 71 -0.74 -25.06 8.64
C SER A 71 -0.25 -25.00 7.19
N THR A 72 -1.12 -24.55 6.30
CA THR A 72 -0.74 -24.30 4.89
C THR A 72 0.40 -23.30 4.80
N LEU A 73 0.35 -22.22 5.60
CA LEU A 73 1.37 -21.18 5.61
C LEU A 73 2.73 -21.76 6.05
N ALA A 74 2.77 -22.62 7.10
CA ALA A 74 3.99 -23.30 7.51
C ALA A 74 4.48 -24.32 6.47
N ASP A 75 3.59 -24.95 5.70
CA ASP A 75 3.98 -25.83 4.59
C ASP A 75 4.61 -25.03 3.44
N LEU A 76 4.05 -23.86 3.12
CA LEU A 76 4.58 -22.97 2.08
C LEU A 76 5.92 -22.36 2.51
N ASP A 77 6.05 -21.96 3.77
CA ASP A 77 7.29 -21.44 4.34
C ASP A 77 8.43 -22.46 4.25
N ARG A 78 8.18 -23.70 4.67
CA ARG A 78 9.17 -24.78 4.56
C ARG A 78 9.58 -25.14 3.12
N GLN A 79 8.73 -24.84 2.14
CA GLN A 79 8.98 -25.12 0.72
C GLN A 79 9.48 -23.89 -0.03
N GLY A 80 9.34 -22.69 0.53
CA GLY A 80 9.65 -21.42 -0.09
C GLY A 80 11.01 -20.84 0.28
N ILE A 81 11.32 -19.71 -0.33
CA ILE A 81 12.42 -18.85 0.05
C ILE A 81 11.82 -17.68 0.83
N GLU A 82 12.08 -17.66 2.15
CA GLU A 82 11.68 -16.59 3.05
C GLU A 82 12.75 -15.50 3.07
N TYR A 83 12.35 -14.25 3.00
CA TYR A 83 13.21 -13.09 3.20
C TYR A 83 12.87 -12.45 4.54
N SER A 84 13.67 -12.75 5.57
CA SER A 84 13.37 -12.38 6.96
C SER A 84 13.69 -10.92 7.32
N ASP A 85 14.32 -10.15 6.44
CA ASP A 85 14.57 -8.71 6.57
C ASP A 85 14.07 -7.98 5.30
N ALA A 86 12.75 -8.03 5.10
CA ALA A 86 12.09 -7.38 3.98
C ALA A 86 11.35 -6.12 4.44
N LEU A 87 11.51 -5.02 3.69
CA LEU A 87 10.91 -3.73 3.97
C LEU A 87 9.99 -3.29 2.84
N THR A 88 8.91 -2.58 3.20
CA THR A 88 8.06 -1.90 2.23
C THR A 88 8.57 -0.49 1.89
N THR A 89 7.82 0.26 1.06
CA THR A 89 8.12 1.66 0.69
C THR A 89 7.90 2.63 1.86
N ILE A 90 8.45 3.83 1.75
CA ILE A 90 8.14 4.97 2.62
C ILE A 90 7.51 6.08 1.78
N PRO A 91 6.30 6.53 2.09
CA PRO A 91 5.36 6.07 3.14
C PRO A 91 4.95 4.60 3.00
N SER A 92 4.70 3.94 4.13
CA SER A 92 4.26 2.53 4.20
C SER A 92 2.74 2.40 4.06
N ASP A 93 2.13 3.24 3.25
CA ASP A 93 0.70 3.20 2.96
C ASP A 93 0.35 2.21 1.85
N SER A 94 -0.88 1.70 1.90
CA SER A 94 -1.41 0.71 0.96
C SER A 94 -1.26 1.11 -0.50
N PHE A 95 -1.42 2.40 -0.84
CA PHE A 95 -1.44 2.85 -2.22
C PHE A 95 -0.02 2.98 -2.80
N PRO A 96 0.92 3.77 -2.23
CA PRO A 96 2.31 3.83 -2.70
C PRO A 96 3.01 2.47 -2.63
N ALA A 97 2.77 1.67 -1.58
CA ALA A 97 3.38 0.35 -1.46
C ALA A 97 2.89 -0.61 -2.55
N THR A 98 1.58 -0.62 -2.88
CA THR A 98 1.08 -1.42 -4.01
C THR A 98 1.68 -0.95 -5.33
N VAL A 99 1.78 0.36 -5.54
CA VAL A 99 2.39 0.91 -6.75
C VAL A 99 3.87 0.51 -6.83
N GLY A 100 4.62 0.59 -5.73
CA GLY A 100 6.00 0.11 -5.63
C GLY A 100 6.15 -1.38 -5.95
N LEU A 101 5.31 -2.22 -5.31
CA LEU A 101 5.21 -3.66 -5.55
C LEU A 101 5.00 -4.02 -7.03
N MET A 102 4.23 -3.20 -7.77
CA MET A 102 3.84 -3.49 -9.15
C MET A 102 4.67 -2.76 -10.21
N THR A 103 5.55 -1.83 -9.82
CA THR A 103 6.39 -1.06 -10.74
C THR A 103 7.88 -1.29 -10.56
N GLY A 104 8.30 -1.70 -9.37
CA GLY A 104 9.70 -1.82 -8.99
C GLY A 104 10.35 -0.49 -8.63
N GLY A 105 9.57 0.54 -8.24
CA GLY A 105 10.10 1.86 -7.89
C GLY A 105 9.41 2.53 -6.72
N ASP A 106 10.12 3.41 -6.06
CA ASP A 106 9.70 4.17 -4.88
C ASP A 106 8.79 5.38 -5.24
N PRO A 107 8.12 6.01 -4.26
CA PRO A 107 7.18 7.12 -4.46
C PRO A 107 7.74 8.28 -5.30
N GLY A 108 9.01 8.62 -5.18
CA GLY A 108 9.65 9.68 -5.98
C GLY A 108 9.63 9.38 -7.49
N VAL A 109 9.84 8.13 -7.86
CA VAL A 109 9.82 7.66 -9.25
C VAL A 109 8.40 7.42 -9.75
N THR A 110 7.55 6.80 -8.93
CA THR A 110 6.17 6.49 -9.32
C THR A 110 5.26 7.71 -9.34
N GLY A 111 5.53 8.69 -8.47
CA GLY A 111 4.75 9.92 -8.29
C GLY A 111 3.55 9.76 -7.37
N PHE A 112 3.47 8.65 -6.62
CA PHE A 112 2.45 8.39 -5.62
C PHE A 112 3.07 8.40 -4.22
N TYR A 113 2.66 9.37 -3.39
CA TYR A 113 3.14 9.52 -2.01
C TYR A 113 2.12 9.03 -0.98
N TYR A 114 0.84 9.05 -1.35
CA TYR A 114 -0.31 8.59 -0.56
C TYR A 114 -1.53 8.45 -1.47
N ASP A 115 -2.67 7.99 -0.96
CA ASP A 115 -3.94 7.96 -1.71
C ASP A 115 -4.64 9.33 -1.72
N ASP A 116 -4.46 10.16 -0.69
CA ASP A 116 -4.89 11.57 -0.62
C ASP A 116 -3.66 12.50 -0.59
N THR A 117 -3.48 13.27 -1.65
CA THR A 117 -2.31 14.13 -1.85
C THR A 117 -2.71 15.47 -2.49
N TYR A 118 -1.73 16.33 -2.74
CA TYR A 118 -1.93 17.57 -3.51
C TYR A 118 -0.92 17.66 -4.65
N ASN A 119 -1.38 18.13 -5.81
CA ASN A 119 -0.50 18.39 -6.94
C ASN A 119 -0.63 19.85 -7.38
N TYR A 120 0.50 20.56 -7.38
CA TYR A 120 0.55 21.99 -7.75
C TYR A 120 0.37 22.26 -9.25
N ASP A 121 0.38 21.22 -10.09
CA ASP A 121 0.34 21.36 -11.56
C ASP A 121 -0.94 20.76 -12.19
N VAL A 122 -2.00 20.69 -11.41
CA VAL A 122 -3.34 20.27 -11.87
C VAL A 122 -4.37 21.35 -11.53
N PHE A 123 -5.49 21.31 -12.21
CA PHE A 123 -6.71 22.01 -11.79
C PHE A 123 -7.52 21.13 -10.84
N PRO A 124 -8.25 21.73 -9.89
CA PRO A 124 -9.13 20.98 -8.99
C PRO A 124 -10.19 20.16 -9.75
N ALA A 125 -10.67 19.13 -9.10
CA ALA A 125 -11.78 18.31 -9.56
C ALA A 125 -12.99 19.18 -9.97
N GLY A 126 -13.73 18.75 -11.00
CA GLY A 126 -14.87 19.48 -11.53
C GLY A 126 -14.52 20.70 -12.40
N THR A 127 -13.24 21.05 -12.60
CA THR A 127 -12.84 22.17 -13.47
C THR A 127 -13.18 21.87 -14.93
N THR A 128 -13.97 22.74 -15.56
CA THR A 128 -14.37 22.60 -16.97
C THR A 128 -13.68 23.59 -17.90
N LYS A 129 -12.96 24.59 -17.36
CA LYS A 129 -12.23 25.62 -18.11
C LYS A 129 -10.84 25.78 -17.52
N CYS A 130 -9.83 25.28 -18.20
CA CYS A 130 -8.43 25.31 -17.78
C CYS A 130 -7.73 26.51 -18.42
N VAL A 131 -7.80 27.66 -17.77
CA VAL A 131 -7.21 28.92 -18.25
C VAL A 131 -6.12 29.38 -17.28
N GLY A 132 -4.95 29.73 -17.82
CA GLY A 132 -3.83 30.22 -17.03
C GLY A 132 -3.04 29.08 -16.36
N LYS A 133 -2.24 29.48 -15.36
CA LYS A 133 -1.47 28.51 -14.54
C LYS A 133 -2.43 27.74 -13.63
N PRO A 134 -2.28 26.43 -13.49
CA PRO A 134 -3.06 25.66 -12.52
C PRO A 134 -2.87 26.21 -11.10
N PRO A 135 -3.93 26.31 -10.30
CA PRO A 135 -3.82 26.72 -8.89
C PRO A 135 -3.29 25.61 -7.99
N GLY A 136 -3.19 24.39 -8.52
CA GLY A 136 -3.05 23.15 -7.76
C GLY A 136 -4.42 22.57 -7.38
N GLY A 137 -4.44 21.30 -7.06
CA GLY A 137 -5.65 20.58 -6.66
C GLY A 137 -5.33 19.35 -5.83
N GLN A 138 -6.28 18.99 -4.97
CA GLN A 138 -6.25 17.73 -4.23
C GLN A 138 -6.35 16.56 -5.22
N VAL A 139 -5.66 15.49 -4.92
CA VAL A 139 -5.61 14.26 -5.71
C VAL A 139 -5.95 13.12 -4.77
N ASN A 140 -7.23 12.76 -4.75
CA ASN A 140 -7.72 11.63 -3.97
C ASN A 140 -7.88 10.44 -4.90
N TYR A 141 -7.34 9.30 -4.48
CA TYR A 141 -7.52 8.02 -5.15
C TYR A 141 -7.94 6.94 -4.14
N ASP A 142 -8.84 7.34 -3.26
CA ASP A 142 -9.58 6.54 -2.29
C ASP A 142 -11.00 6.20 -2.80
N GLU A 143 -11.90 5.76 -1.91
CA GLU A 143 -13.30 5.46 -2.24
C GLU A 143 -14.11 6.70 -2.66
N THR A 144 -13.66 7.91 -2.32
CA THR A 144 -14.41 9.15 -2.61
C THR A 144 -14.57 9.42 -4.09
N ILE A 145 -13.76 8.80 -4.94
CA ILE A 145 -13.88 8.92 -6.40
C ILE A 145 -14.88 7.94 -7.02
N ASP A 146 -15.47 7.05 -6.26
CA ASP A 146 -16.46 6.11 -6.75
C ASP A 146 -17.75 6.79 -7.17
N VAL A 147 -18.44 6.24 -8.18
CA VAL A 147 -19.78 6.69 -8.56
C VAL A 147 -20.74 6.61 -7.37
N ASN A 148 -20.56 5.60 -6.50
CA ASN A 148 -21.25 5.52 -5.23
C ASN A 148 -20.39 4.75 -4.20
N PRO A 149 -19.64 5.44 -3.33
CA PRO A 149 -18.75 4.82 -2.34
C PRO A 149 -19.49 4.06 -1.23
N ASN A 150 -20.82 4.23 -1.10
CA ASN A 150 -21.61 3.50 -0.12
C ASN A 150 -22.11 2.14 -0.63
N ARG A 151 -21.73 1.74 -1.84
CA ARG A 151 -22.15 0.48 -2.46
C ARG A 151 -20.95 -0.43 -2.74
N LEU A 152 -21.07 -1.69 -2.39
CA LEU A 152 -20.04 -2.70 -2.63
C LEU A 152 -19.62 -2.79 -4.12
N ASP A 153 -20.52 -2.50 -5.06
CA ASP A 153 -20.26 -2.46 -6.50
C ASP A 153 -19.82 -1.07 -7.00
N ALA A 154 -19.38 -0.18 -6.09
CA ALA A 154 -18.94 1.20 -6.36
C ALA A 154 -19.94 2.04 -7.18
N GLY A 155 -21.22 1.63 -7.20
CA GLY A 155 -22.28 2.33 -7.95
C GLY A 155 -22.55 1.77 -9.34
N GLN A 156 -22.06 0.58 -9.68
CA GLN A 156 -22.40 -0.10 -10.94
C GLN A 156 -23.92 -0.37 -11.09
N GLY A 157 -24.64 -0.53 -9.97
CA GLY A 157 -26.08 -0.76 -9.96
C GLY A 157 -26.46 -2.24 -10.00
N LEU A 158 -25.61 -3.15 -9.56
CA LEU A 158 -25.93 -4.58 -9.44
C LEU A 158 -27.10 -4.79 -8.48
N THR A 159 -28.02 -5.67 -8.85
CA THR A 159 -29.11 -6.13 -7.99
C THR A 159 -28.68 -7.39 -7.23
N GLY A 160 -29.26 -7.61 -6.03
CA GLY A 160 -28.98 -8.81 -5.23
C GLY A 160 -27.61 -8.85 -4.57
N LEU A 161 -27.00 -7.69 -4.27
CA LEU A 161 -25.77 -7.61 -3.49
C LEU A 161 -25.99 -8.18 -2.07
N PRO A 162 -24.94 -8.81 -1.50
CA PRO A 162 -23.61 -9.05 -2.04
C PRO A 162 -23.52 -10.31 -2.94
N GLY A 163 -24.58 -11.09 -3.08
CA GLY A 163 -24.56 -12.37 -3.80
C GLY A 163 -24.17 -12.27 -5.28
N SER A 164 -24.43 -11.12 -5.92
CA SER A 164 -24.10 -10.85 -7.31
C SER A 164 -22.76 -10.11 -7.50
N ILE A 165 -21.99 -9.85 -6.45
CA ILE A 165 -20.81 -8.98 -6.54
C ILE A 165 -19.77 -9.47 -7.54
N LEU A 166 -19.63 -10.78 -7.74
CA LEU A 166 -18.75 -11.32 -8.78
C LEU A 166 -19.15 -10.92 -10.21
N GLN A 167 -20.32 -10.30 -10.42
CA GLN A 167 -20.71 -9.72 -11.70
C GLN A 167 -20.27 -8.25 -11.83
N MET A 168 -19.46 -7.74 -10.91
CA MET A 168 -18.87 -6.42 -11.03
C MET A 168 -18.02 -6.32 -12.29
N THR A 169 -18.02 -5.13 -12.90
CA THR A 169 -17.29 -4.90 -14.15
C THR A 169 -15.78 -4.87 -13.94
N SER A 170 -15.01 -5.45 -14.87
CA SER A 170 -13.55 -5.24 -14.96
C SER A 170 -13.18 -3.84 -15.48
N ASN A 171 -14.13 -3.08 -16.04
CA ASN A 171 -13.89 -1.72 -16.51
C ASN A 171 -14.08 -0.70 -15.37
N LEU A 172 -13.06 -0.54 -14.54
CA LEU A 172 -13.11 0.33 -13.36
C LEU A 172 -13.40 1.79 -13.69
N ARG A 173 -13.07 2.27 -14.90
CA ARG A 173 -13.44 3.63 -15.33
C ARG A 173 -14.95 3.89 -15.30
N SER A 174 -15.77 2.86 -15.45
CA SER A 174 -17.23 3.02 -15.46
C SER A 174 -17.83 3.18 -14.07
N VAL A 175 -17.08 2.89 -13.02
CA VAL A 175 -17.48 3.02 -11.61
C VAL A 175 -16.69 4.09 -10.85
N ILE A 176 -15.80 4.81 -11.54
CA ILE A 176 -15.13 6.02 -11.04
C ILE A 176 -15.86 7.25 -11.57
N ASN A 177 -16.16 8.21 -10.69
CA ASN A 177 -16.81 9.47 -11.07
C ASN A 177 -15.75 10.48 -11.59
N PRO A 178 -15.75 10.84 -12.87
CA PRO A 178 -14.76 11.76 -13.41
C PRO A 178 -14.88 13.19 -12.86
N ALA A 179 -15.98 13.54 -12.20
CA ALA A 179 -16.16 14.86 -11.59
C ALA A 179 -15.34 15.04 -10.31
N ASP A 180 -14.95 13.94 -9.66
CA ASP A 180 -14.17 13.95 -8.42
C ASP A 180 -12.67 13.80 -8.69
N LEU A 181 -12.26 13.66 -9.95
CA LEU A 181 -10.85 13.52 -10.34
C LEU A 181 -10.18 14.88 -10.59
N PRO A 182 -8.88 15.04 -10.26
CA PRO A 182 -8.11 16.22 -10.64
C PRO A 182 -8.08 16.38 -12.16
N VAL A 183 -7.95 17.62 -12.64
CA VAL A 183 -8.04 17.92 -14.07
C VAL A 183 -6.68 18.33 -14.62
N SER A 184 -6.28 17.68 -15.71
CA SER A 184 -5.01 17.93 -16.40
C SER A 184 -4.91 19.35 -16.95
N ALA A 185 -3.82 20.03 -16.64
CA ALA A 185 -3.50 21.34 -17.21
C ALA A 185 -3.30 21.27 -18.74
N ALA A 186 -2.74 20.17 -19.24
CA ALA A 186 -2.42 20.00 -20.65
C ALA A 186 -3.64 19.68 -21.53
N THR A 187 -4.62 18.93 -20.98
CA THR A 187 -5.75 18.41 -21.79
C THR A 187 -7.10 18.94 -21.34
N CYS A 188 -7.18 19.57 -20.17
CA CYS A 188 -8.42 19.95 -19.49
C CYS A 188 -9.42 18.78 -19.35
N LYS A 189 -8.89 17.60 -19.02
CA LYS A 189 -9.68 16.38 -18.80
C LYS A 189 -9.34 15.78 -17.44
N PRO A 190 -10.28 15.05 -16.81
CA PRO A 190 -10.02 14.30 -15.58
C PRO A 190 -8.81 13.36 -15.73
N ILE A 191 -8.00 13.27 -14.70
CA ILE A 191 -6.83 12.39 -14.63
C ILE A 191 -7.23 11.16 -13.81
N TYR A 192 -7.40 10.02 -14.45
CA TYR A 192 -7.68 8.76 -13.78
C TYR A 192 -6.41 8.23 -13.08
N PRO A 193 -6.54 7.40 -12.03
CA PRO A 193 -5.40 6.88 -11.25
C PRO A 193 -4.27 6.31 -12.13
N ASN A 194 -4.60 5.51 -13.13
CA ASN A 194 -3.62 4.94 -14.05
C ASN A 194 -2.87 5.97 -14.91
N GLN A 195 -3.50 7.11 -15.19
CA GLN A 195 -2.91 8.21 -15.97
C GLN A 195 -2.02 9.12 -15.11
N TYR A 196 -2.19 9.06 -13.79
CA TYR A 196 -1.35 9.78 -12.84
C TYR A 196 -0.01 9.10 -12.62
N LEU A 197 0.07 7.78 -12.79
CA LEU A 197 1.29 7.00 -12.65
C LEU A 197 2.35 7.42 -13.67
N LYS A 198 3.58 7.69 -13.20
CA LYS A 198 4.69 8.16 -14.05
C LYS A 198 5.37 7.04 -14.85
N VAL A 199 5.24 5.77 -14.43
CA VAL A 199 5.98 4.61 -14.96
C VAL A 199 5.03 3.47 -15.31
N ASN A 200 5.48 2.50 -16.10
CA ASN A 200 4.70 1.30 -16.40
C ASN A 200 4.72 0.28 -15.25
N THR A 201 3.80 -0.66 -15.29
CA THR A 201 3.66 -1.74 -14.29
C THR A 201 4.06 -3.10 -14.86
N ILE A 202 4.29 -4.09 -13.98
CA ILE A 202 4.46 -5.50 -14.39
C ILE A 202 3.31 -5.99 -15.27
N PHE A 203 2.09 -5.55 -14.98
CA PHE A 203 0.92 -5.91 -15.79
C PHE A 203 1.04 -5.38 -17.23
N ASN A 204 1.58 -4.16 -17.43
CA ASN A 204 1.83 -3.65 -18.77
C ASN A 204 2.83 -4.52 -19.53
N VAL A 205 3.93 -4.93 -18.87
CA VAL A 205 4.96 -5.76 -19.49
C VAL A 205 4.43 -7.14 -19.84
N VAL A 206 3.72 -7.79 -18.92
CA VAL A 206 3.08 -9.10 -19.12
C VAL A 206 2.07 -9.04 -20.26
N ARG A 207 1.23 -8.01 -20.33
CA ARG A 207 0.26 -7.81 -21.44
C ARG A 207 0.92 -7.56 -22.78
N GLN A 208 2.03 -6.81 -22.80
CA GLN A 208 2.81 -6.59 -24.04
C GLN A 208 3.43 -7.88 -24.58
N ALA A 209 3.73 -8.83 -23.70
CA ALA A 209 4.16 -10.17 -24.08
C ALA A 209 3.00 -11.08 -24.58
N GLY A 210 1.77 -10.56 -24.66
CA GLY A 210 0.59 -11.33 -25.11
C GLY A 210 -0.01 -12.23 -24.03
N LEU A 211 0.42 -12.10 -22.78
CA LEU A 211 0.00 -12.94 -21.67
C LEU A 211 -1.18 -12.29 -20.91
N ARG A 212 -2.01 -13.12 -20.28
CA ARG A 212 -3.16 -12.67 -19.48
C ARG A 212 -2.76 -12.18 -18.10
N THR A 213 -3.54 -11.24 -17.58
CA THR A 213 -3.36 -10.65 -16.25
C THR A 213 -4.70 -10.50 -15.54
N ALA A 214 -4.71 -10.68 -14.22
CA ALA A 214 -5.88 -10.42 -13.37
C ALA A 214 -5.46 -9.91 -11.99
N TRP A 215 -6.29 -9.08 -11.36
CA TRP A 215 -6.00 -8.55 -10.03
C TRP A 215 -7.28 -8.22 -9.25
N SER A 216 -7.33 -8.60 -7.97
CA SER A 216 -8.41 -8.26 -7.05
C SER A 216 -7.91 -7.41 -5.88
N ASP A 217 -8.53 -6.25 -5.65
CA ASP A 217 -8.16 -5.33 -4.57
C ASP A 217 -9.41 -4.68 -3.92
N LYS A 218 -9.22 -3.62 -3.14
CA LYS A 218 -10.21 -3.04 -2.23
C LYS A 218 -10.98 -1.81 -2.74
N HIS A 219 -10.50 -1.14 -3.79
CA HIS A 219 -11.10 0.07 -4.36
C HIS A 219 -10.99 0.12 -5.88
N PRO A 220 -11.94 0.70 -6.62
CA PRO A 220 -11.80 1.00 -8.05
C PRO A 220 -10.58 1.86 -8.41
N SER A 221 -10.08 2.69 -7.50
CA SER A 221 -8.86 3.48 -7.67
C SER A 221 -7.61 2.64 -7.97
N TYR A 222 -7.61 1.34 -7.64
CA TYR A 222 -6.57 0.40 -8.06
C TYR A 222 -6.50 0.18 -9.59
N LEU A 223 -7.36 0.88 -10.35
CA LEU A 223 -7.14 1.13 -11.78
C LEU A 223 -5.71 1.63 -12.08
N VAL A 224 -5.01 2.22 -11.11
CA VAL A 224 -3.60 2.63 -11.21
C VAL A 224 -2.72 1.49 -11.75
N LEU A 225 -3.00 0.25 -11.39
CA LEU A 225 -2.24 -0.93 -11.78
C LEU A 225 -2.34 -1.27 -13.29
N SER A 226 -3.35 -0.73 -14.00
CA SER A 226 -3.38 -0.78 -15.46
C SER A 226 -2.26 0.02 -16.13
N GLY A 227 -1.53 0.82 -15.36
CA GLY A 227 -0.44 1.67 -15.83
C GLY A 227 -0.89 2.77 -16.80
N PRO A 228 0.03 3.63 -17.26
CA PRO A 228 -0.31 4.79 -18.10
C PRO A 228 -1.05 4.43 -19.40
N SER A 229 -0.82 3.24 -19.96
CA SER A 229 -1.53 2.75 -21.15
C SER A 229 -3.00 2.41 -20.89
N GLY A 230 -3.38 2.13 -19.64
CA GLY A 230 -4.70 1.66 -19.26
C GLY A 230 -5.02 0.21 -19.62
N ASN A 231 -4.03 -0.56 -20.10
CA ASN A 231 -4.20 -1.93 -20.62
C ASN A 231 -3.39 -2.98 -19.84
N GLY A 232 -2.94 -2.65 -18.61
CA GLY A 232 -2.10 -3.57 -17.82
C GLY A 232 -2.88 -4.76 -17.26
N VAL A 233 -3.95 -4.50 -16.53
CA VAL A 233 -4.79 -5.57 -15.96
C VAL A 233 -5.97 -5.83 -16.89
N GLU A 234 -6.13 -7.11 -17.30
CA GLU A 234 -7.21 -7.53 -18.19
C GLU A 234 -8.50 -7.82 -17.42
N ASP A 235 -8.38 -8.39 -16.24
CA ASP A 235 -9.51 -8.76 -15.40
C ASP A 235 -9.34 -8.17 -13.99
N PHE A 236 -10.09 -7.10 -13.71
CA PHE A 236 -10.17 -6.49 -12.39
C PHE A 236 -11.38 -6.98 -11.61
N PHE A 237 -11.20 -7.17 -10.31
CA PHE A 237 -12.27 -7.33 -9.36
C PHE A 237 -11.96 -6.50 -8.09
N THR A 238 -12.61 -5.35 -7.94
CA THR A 238 -12.30 -4.38 -6.88
C THR A 238 -13.58 -3.87 -6.20
N PRO A 239 -14.29 -4.74 -5.46
CA PRO A 239 -15.46 -4.31 -4.69
C PRO A 239 -15.05 -3.28 -3.63
N GLU A 240 -15.91 -2.29 -3.36
CA GLU A 240 -15.61 -1.19 -2.45
C GLU A 240 -15.70 -1.61 -0.98
N ILE A 241 -14.56 -1.64 -0.27
CA ILE A 241 -14.48 -2.09 1.12
C ILE A 241 -15.02 -1.07 2.13
N ALA A 242 -14.92 0.22 1.85
CA ALA A 242 -15.44 1.28 2.72
C ALA A 242 -16.98 1.38 2.66
N SER A 243 -17.62 0.63 1.75
CA SER A 243 -19.06 0.63 1.60
C SER A 243 -19.79 -0.10 2.74
N GLN A 244 -21.09 0.19 2.89
CA GLN A 244 -21.94 -0.41 3.91
C GLN A 244 -21.96 -1.95 3.87
N ALA A 245 -21.56 -2.60 4.96
CA ALA A 245 -21.59 -4.05 5.09
C ALA A 245 -23.03 -4.58 5.19
N THR A 246 -23.36 -5.54 4.31
CA THR A 246 -24.71 -6.13 4.29
C THR A 246 -24.94 -7.05 5.48
N GLY A 247 -25.98 -6.79 6.24
CA GLY A 247 -26.36 -7.53 7.46
C GLY A 247 -25.82 -6.91 8.73
N TYR A 248 -25.16 -5.76 8.62
CA TYR A 248 -24.64 -4.97 9.75
C TYR A 248 -25.46 -3.69 9.96
N PRO A 249 -25.38 -3.05 11.14
CA PRO A 249 -26.02 -1.77 11.39
C PRO A 249 -25.62 -0.71 10.35
N ALA A 250 -26.48 0.28 10.15
CA ALA A 250 -26.19 1.39 9.25
C ALA A 250 -24.92 2.13 9.69
N GLY A 251 -24.03 2.42 8.74
CA GLY A 251 -22.75 3.08 8.97
C GLY A 251 -21.59 2.12 9.29
N VAL A 252 -21.83 0.82 9.40
CA VAL A 252 -20.76 -0.18 9.54
C VAL A 252 -20.27 -0.58 8.15
N ALA A 253 -19.05 -0.21 7.80
CA ALA A 253 -18.38 -0.60 6.57
C ALA A 253 -17.84 -2.05 6.66
N TRP A 254 -17.44 -2.62 5.51
CA TRP A 254 -16.87 -3.98 5.48
C TRP A 254 -15.57 -4.09 6.28
N ASN A 255 -14.76 -3.03 6.35
CA ASN A 255 -13.52 -2.97 7.14
C ASN A 255 -13.72 -2.55 8.61
N ALA A 256 -14.93 -2.27 9.04
CA ALA A 256 -15.23 -1.88 10.42
C ALA A 256 -15.60 -3.06 11.35
N ASP A 257 -15.50 -4.30 10.84
CA ASP A 257 -15.77 -5.53 11.58
C ASP A 257 -15.03 -6.71 10.92
N VAL A 258 -14.32 -7.52 11.72
CA VAL A 258 -13.45 -8.59 11.18
C VAL A 258 -14.25 -9.69 10.48
N ALA A 259 -15.43 -10.08 10.98
CA ALA A 259 -16.25 -11.08 10.29
C ALA A 259 -16.82 -10.53 8.96
N ALA A 260 -17.14 -9.24 8.90
CA ALA A 260 -17.50 -8.58 7.64
C ALA A 260 -16.33 -8.58 6.66
N THR A 261 -15.13 -8.23 7.12
CA THR A 261 -13.90 -8.22 6.28
C THR A 261 -13.55 -9.63 5.78
N MET A 262 -13.64 -10.66 6.63
CA MET A 262 -13.46 -12.06 6.21
C MET A 262 -14.43 -12.44 5.08
N ARG A 263 -15.71 -12.07 5.22
CA ARG A 263 -16.72 -12.30 4.18
C ARG A 263 -16.42 -11.52 2.91
N TYR A 264 -15.95 -10.26 3.04
CA TYR A 264 -15.51 -9.45 1.92
C TYR A 264 -14.32 -10.10 1.19
N ASP A 265 -13.28 -10.49 1.91
CA ASP A 265 -12.12 -11.18 1.32
C ASP A 265 -12.51 -12.48 0.61
N SER A 266 -13.52 -13.22 1.11
CA SER A 266 -14.02 -14.44 0.47
C SER A 266 -14.54 -14.21 -0.96
N TYR A 267 -15.00 -13.01 -1.30
CA TYR A 267 -15.41 -12.67 -2.67
C TYR A 267 -14.18 -12.58 -3.60
N LYS A 268 -13.08 -11.96 -3.13
CA LYS A 268 -11.82 -11.89 -3.88
C LYS A 268 -11.19 -13.28 -4.04
N VAL A 269 -11.23 -14.12 -3.00
CA VAL A 269 -10.78 -15.52 -3.10
C VAL A 269 -11.57 -16.25 -4.19
N ARG A 270 -12.89 -16.08 -4.27
CA ARG A 270 -13.70 -16.70 -5.34
C ARG A 270 -13.32 -16.21 -6.72
N ALA A 271 -12.99 -14.93 -6.90
CA ALA A 271 -12.49 -14.40 -8.15
C ALA A 271 -11.19 -15.12 -8.55
N VAL A 272 -10.21 -15.21 -7.65
CA VAL A 272 -8.94 -15.93 -7.87
C VAL A 272 -9.16 -17.41 -8.19
N LEU A 273 -10.09 -18.08 -7.51
CA LEU A 273 -10.42 -19.48 -7.80
C LEU A 273 -11.03 -19.65 -9.20
N ASN A 274 -11.86 -18.71 -9.67
CA ASN A 274 -12.38 -18.72 -11.03
C ASN A 274 -11.25 -18.53 -12.06
N GLU A 275 -10.27 -17.67 -11.77
CA GLU A 275 -9.09 -17.44 -12.61
C GLU A 275 -8.18 -18.68 -12.68
N ILE A 276 -7.98 -19.38 -11.56
CA ILE A 276 -7.27 -20.67 -11.53
C ILE A 276 -7.99 -21.73 -12.36
N ASP A 277 -9.32 -21.69 -12.40
CA ASP A 277 -10.14 -22.57 -13.26
C ASP A 277 -10.10 -22.16 -14.75
N GLY A 278 -9.41 -21.07 -15.10
CA GLY A 278 -9.31 -20.53 -16.45
C GLY A 278 -10.49 -19.65 -16.88
N TYR A 279 -11.32 -19.22 -15.95
CA TYR A 279 -12.41 -18.28 -16.20
C TYR A 279 -11.99 -16.84 -15.85
N ASN A 280 -12.79 -15.87 -16.28
CA ASN A 280 -12.73 -14.51 -15.72
C ASN A 280 -13.31 -14.53 -14.28
N HIS A 281 -13.06 -13.46 -13.50
CA HIS A 281 -13.49 -13.38 -12.09
C HIS A 281 -14.99 -13.67 -11.89
N SER A 282 -15.84 -13.25 -12.83
CA SER A 282 -17.29 -13.46 -12.77
C SER A 282 -17.75 -14.85 -13.21
N ARG A 283 -16.84 -15.73 -13.67
CA ARG A 283 -17.08 -17.07 -14.21
C ARG A 283 -18.03 -17.11 -15.42
N THR A 284 -18.12 -16.04 -16.17
CA THR A 284 -18.99 -15.93 -17.36
C THR A 284 -18.31 -16.36 -18.66
N SER A 285 -16.97 -16.34 -18.71
CA SER A 285 -16.19 -16.63 -19.91
C SER A 285 -14.95 -17.45 -19.55
N TYR A 286 -14.71 -18.53 -20.30
CA TYR A 286 -13.46 -19.29 -20.23
C TYR A 286 -12.43 -18.57 -21.11
N VAL A 287 -11.35 -18.13 -20.49
CA VAL A 287 -10.34 -17.24 -21.12
C VAL A 287 -8.90 -17.72 -20.91
N GLY A 288 -8.72 -18.83 -20.20
CA GLY A 288 -7.43 -19.40 -19.82
C GLY A 288 -6.92 -18.82 -18.49
N VAL A 289 -6.00 -19.53 -17.85
CA VAL A 289 -5.38 -19.10 -16.57
C VAL A 289 -4.46 -17.90 -16.84
N PRO A 290 -4.52 -16.83 -16.02
CA PRO A 290 -3.61 -15.70 -16.20
C PRO A 290 -2.15 -16.07 -15.91
N ALA A 291 -1.21 -15.44 -16.61
CA ALA A 291 0.22 -15.58 -16.33
C ALA A 291 0.64 -14.82 -15.06
N LEU A 292 -0.01 -13.67 -14.80
CA LEU A 292 0.16 -12.91 -13.58
C LEU A 292 -1.20 -12.57 -13.00
N PHE A 293 -1.46 -13.02 -11.78
CA PHE A 293 -2.73 -12.76 -11.10
C PHE A 293 -2.57 -12.82 -9.58
N GLY A 294 -3.58 -12.35 -8.88
CA GLY A 294 -3.59 -12.42 -7.43
C GLY A 294 -4.62 -11.51 -6.79
N MET A 295 -4.45 -11.32 -5.50
CA MET A 295 -5.34 -10.50 -4.69
C MET A 295 -4.65 -9.92 -3.46
N ASN A 296 -5.33 -8.96 -2.86
CA ASN A 296 -4.98 -8.41 -1.57
C ASN A 296 -6.03 -8.83 -0.52
N PHE A 297 -5.57 -9.36 0.63
CA PHE A 297 -6.39 -9.61 1.82
C PHE A 297 -6.45 -8.38 2.72
N GLN A 298 -7.60 -8.16 3.36
CA GLN A 298 -7.82 -7.03 4.28
C GLN A 298 -8.06 -7.47 5.74
N THR A 299 -8.31 -8.74 5.97
CA THR A 299 -8.76 -9.24 7.28
C THR A 299 -7.72 -9.01 8.39
N VAL A 300 -6.42 -9.08 8.10
CA VAL A 300 -5.35 -8.91 9.11
C VAL A 300 -5.27 -7.45 9.53
N THR A 301 -5.19 -6.50 8.59
CA THR A 301 -5.17 -5.06 8.91
C THR A 301 -6.37 -4.64 9.76
N THR A 302 -7.58 -5.12 9.42
CA THR A 302 -8.79 -4.83 10.22
C THR A 302 -8.67 -5.38 11.65
N ALA A 303 -8.07 -6.57 11.83
CA ALA A 303 -7.92 -7.18 13.15
C ALA A 303 -6.85 -6.51 14.01
N GLU A 304 -5.90 -5.82 13.40
CA GLU A 304 -4.88 -5.03 14.10
C GLU A 304 -5.41 -3.65 14.50
N GLN A 305 -6.16 -3.00 13.62
CA GLN A 305 -6.69 -1.65 13.84
C GLN A 305 -7.80 -1.60 14.89
N LEU A 306 -8.71 -2.57 14.87
CA LEU A 306 -9.86 -2.52 15.75
C LEU A 306 -9.51 -2.94 17.18
N PRO A 307 -9.86 -2.16 18.21
CA PRO A 307 -9.65 -2.54 19.61
C PRO A 307 -10.43 -3.82 19.98
N THR A 308 -11.60 -4.01 19.37
CA THR A 308 -12.43 -5.22 19.56
C THR A 308 -13.31 -5.44 18.35
N SER A 309 -13.52 -6.70 17.95
CA SER A 309 -14.57 -7.13 17.02
C SER A 309 -15.05 -8.53 17.41
N ASP A 310 -16.35 -8.81 17.26
CA ASP A 310 -16.97 -10.11 17.57
C ASP A 310 -16.70 -10.61 19.02
N GLY A 311 -16.50 -9.69 19.98
CA GLY A 311 -16.17 -10.00 21.37
C GLY A 311 -14.72 -10.42 21.62
N LEU A 312 -13.84 -10.29 20.63
CA LEU A 312 -12.40 -10.56 20.74
C LEU A 312 -11.61 -9.24 20.75
N THR A 313 -10.52 -9.22 21.49
CA THR A 313 -9.55 -8.10 21.51
C THR A 313 -8.66 -8.15 20.28
N GLY A 314 -8.51 -7.00 19.61
CA GLY A 314 -7.66 -6.82 18.44
C GLY A 314 -6.21 -6.47 18.76
N GLY A 315 -5.43 -6.25 17.71
CA GLY A 315 -4.01 -5.96 17.81
C GLY A 315 -3.21 -7.06 18.51
N TYR A 316 -2.23 -6.65 19.30
CA TYR A 316 -1.32 -7.54 20.02
C TYR A 316 -1.57 -7.51 21.53
N LEU A 317 -1.05 -8.53 22.20
CA LEU A 317 -0.97 -8.53 23.66
C LEU A 317 0.17 -7.60 24.13
N PRO A 318 0.14 -7.10 25.38
CA PRO A 318 1.20 -6.25 25.92
C PRO A 318 2.60 -6.83 25.67
N GLY A 319 3.53 -5.95 25.26
CA GLY A 319 4.87 -6.32 24.78
C GLY A 319 4.96 -6.50 23.27
N GLY A 320 3.85 -6.39 22.51
CA GLY A 320 3.83 -6.27 21.05
C GLY A 320 4.32 -7.47 20.23
N GLN A 321 4.59 -8.63 20.89
CA GLN A 321 5.19 -9.79 20.23
C GLN A 321 4.20 -10.93 19.95
N VAL A 322 3.07 -10.93 20.64
CA VAL A 322 2.09 -12.01 20.57
C VAL A 322 0.79 -11.48 20.01
N PRO A 323 0.31 -11.99 18.88
CA PRO A 323 -0.98 -11.60 18.30
C PRO A 323 -2.13 -11.80 19.28
N GLY A 324 -3.00 -10.81 19.40
CA GLY A 324 -4.23 -10.90 20.18
C GLY A 324 -5.24 -11.86 19.57
N PRO A 325 -6.29 -12.25 20.31
CA PRO A 325 -7.25 -13.29 19.87
C PRO A 325 -7.92 -12.97 18.51
N LEU A 326 -8.21 -11.70 18.24
CA LEU A 326 -8.82 -11.27 16.98
C LEU A 326 -7.83 -11.40 15.81
N LEU A 327 -6.57 -10.99 16.02
CA LEU A 327 -5.51 -11.12 15.02
C LEU A 327 -5.19 -12.59 14.73
N VAL A 328 -5.14 -13.46 15.77
CA VAL A 328 -5.00 -14.91 15.56
C VAL A 328 -6.16 -15.47 14.72
N ARG A 329 -7.38 -15.01 14.93
CA ARG A 329 -8.54 -15.40 14.11
C ARG A 329 -8.37 -14.97 12.65
N ALA A 330 -7.87 -13.76 12.41
CA ALA A 330 -7.60 -13.22 11.07
C ALA A 330 -6.51 -14.02 10.35
N LEU A 331 -5.39 -14.32 11.02
CA LEU A 331 -4.31 -15.16 10.49
C LEU A 331 -4.80 -16.59 10.16
N ASN A 332 -5.63 -17.18 11.02
CA ASN A 332 -6.24 -18.49 10.75
C ASN A 332 -7.17 -18.47 9.53
N TYR A 333 -7.90 -17.38 9.31
CA TYR A 333 -8.73 -17.20 8.12
C TYR A 333 -7.86 -17.12 6.87
N VAL A 334 -6.85 -16.28 6.83
CA VAL A 334 -5.93 -16.16 5.69
C VAL A 334 -5.28 -17.51 5.39
N ASN A 335 -4.77 -18.22 6.41
CA ASN A 335 -4.22 -19.57 6.24
C ASN A 335 -5.22 -20.56 5.63
N THR A 336 -6.49 -20.49 6.04
CA THR A 336 -7.54 -21.37 5.50
C THR A 336 -7.77 -21.08 4.02
N GLU A 337 -7.90 -19.82 3.63
CA GLU A 337 -8.10 -19.43 2.23
C GLU A 337 -6.87 -19.71 1.36
N LEU A 338 -5.66 -19.57 1.89
CA LEU A 338 -4.43 -20.04 1.24
C LEU A 338 -4.50 -21.55 0.95
N GLY A 339 -4.98 -22.32 1.91
CA GLY A 339 -5.19 -23.77 1.73
C GLY A 339 -6.15 -24.09 0.60
N VAL A 340 -7.25 -23.36 0.48
CA VAL A 340 -8.23 -23.50 -0.61
C VAL A 340 -7.62 -23.17 -1.96
N ILE A 341 -6.86 -22.06 -2.05
CA ILE A 341 -6.19 -21.61 -3.28
C ILE A 341 -5.15 -22.65 -3.73
N VAL A 342 -4.24 -23.07 -2.82
CA VAL A 342 -3.20 -24.07 -3.12
C VAL A 342 -3.81 -25.42 -3.55
N ALA A 343 -4.88 -25.85 -2.88
CA ALA A 343 -5.59 -27.07 -3.27
C ALA A 343 -6.19 -26.95 -4.68
N ARG A 344 -6.72 -25.77 -5.05
CA ARG A 344 -7.27 -25.53 -6.41
C ARG A 344 -6.15 -25.55 -7.47
N ILE A 345 -5.01 -24.93 -7.22
CA ILE A 345 -3.83 -24.97 -8.12
C ILE A 345 -3.42 -26.44 -8.37
N ARG A 346 -3.36 -27.25 -7.31
CA ARG A 346 -3.03 -28.68 -7.42
C ARG A 346 -4.09 -29.46 -8.20
N ALA A 347 -5.35 -29.20 -7.94
CA ALA A 347 -6.48 -29.88 -8.62
C ALA A 347 -6.54 -29.55 -10.11
N GLN A 348 -6.11 -28.37 -10.53
CA GLN A 348 -6.01 -27.97 -11.94
C GLN A 348 -4.71 -28.44 -12.61
N GLY A 349 -3.82 -29.14 -11.90
CA GLY A 349 -2.54 -29.60 -12.45
C GLY A 349 -1.51 -28.48 -12.67
N LEU A 350 -1.70 -27.32 -12.06
CA LEU A 350 -0.87 -26.13 -12.25
C LEU A 350 0.32 -26.05 -11.28
N ALA A 351 0.40 -26.96 -10.29
CA ALA A 351 1.40 -26.88 -9.23
C ALA A 351 2.87 -26.93 -9.73
N SER A 352 3.11 -27.55 -10.88
CA SER A 352 4.47 -27.62 -11.48
C SER A 352 4.84 -26.41 -12.33
N SER A 353 3.92 -25.46 -12.51
CA SER A 353 4.13 -24.29 -13.39
C SER A 353 3.70 -22.96 -12.76
N THR A 354 3.27 -22.97 -11.49
CA THR A 354 2.85 -21.76 -10.75
C THR A 354 3.83 -21.44 -9.63
N ALA A 355 4.45 -20.28 -9.68
CA ALA A 355 5.13 -19.68 -8.54
C ALA A 355 4.10 -18.95 -7.66
N ILE A 356 4.25 -19.03 -6.33
CA ILE A 356 3.40 -18.30 -5.39
C ILE A 356 4.29 -17.32 -4.62
N ILE A 357 3.89 -16.05 -4.58
CA ILE A 357 4.55 -15.02 -3.78
C ILE A 357 3.54 -14.53 -2.75
N ILE A 358 3.93 -14.57 -1.47
CA ILE A 358 3.15 -14.04 -0.35
C ILE A 358 3.93 -12.87 0.24
N THR A 359 3.27 -11.73 0.39
CA THR A 359 3.84 -10.52 0.97
C THR A 359 2.76 -9.67 1.64
N ALA A 360 3.12 -8.51 2.15
CA ALA A 360 2.21 -7.46 2.61
C ALA A 360 2.54 -6.15 1.87
N LYS A 361 1.59 -5.23 1.81
CA LYS A 361 1.86 -3.85 1.38
C LYS A 361 2.60 -3.10 2.47
N GLN A 362 2.18 -3.28 3.71
CA GLN A 362 2.73 -2.67 4.92
C GLN A 362 2.45 -3.56 6.14
N GLY A 363 3.21 -3.34 7.22
CA GLY A 363 2.82 -3.69 8.58
C GLY A 363 1.96 -2.59 9.19
N GLN A 364 1.80 -2.60 10.50
CA GLN A 364 1.09 -1.57 11.26
C GLN A 364 1.73 -1.34 12.63
N SER A 365 1.60 -0.13 13.16
CA SER A 365 2.14 0.22 14.47
C SER A 365 1.18 1.09 15.30
N PRO A 366 1.38 1.16 16.64
CA PRO A 366 2.28 0.32 17.41
C PRO A 366 1.75 -1.10 17.60
N THR A 367 2.64 -2.09 17.63
CA THR A 367 2.26 -3.46 18.01
C THR A 367 2.10 -3.60 19.52
N ASP A 368 2.87 -2.85 20.34
CA ASP A 368 2.65 -2.82 21.78
C ASP A 368 1.54 -1.82 22.15
N PRO A 369 0.40 -2.28 22.69
CA PRO A 369 -0.69 -1.39 23.10
C PRO A 369 -0.28 -0.39 24.20
N ASP A 370 0.75 -0.68 24.98
CA ASP A 370 1.23 0.24 26.03
C ASP A 370 2.00 1.44 25.45
N ASP A 371 2.47 1.35 24.19
CA ASP A 371 3.14 2.46 23.48
C ASP A 371 2.16 3.41 22.78
N PHE A 372 0.90 3.04 22.65
CA PHE A 372 -0.13 3.75 21.90
C PHE A 372 -0.38 5.18 22.41
N LYS A 373 -0.38 6.15 21.49
CA LYS A 373 -0.60 7.58 21.74
C LYS A 373 -1.38 8.20 20.58
N ASP A 374 -2.68 8.26 20.71
CA ASP A 374 -3.55 8.92 19.72
C ASP A 374 -3.45 10.45 19.84
N VAL A 375 -3.15 11.13 18.74
CA VAL A 375 -3.02 12.59 18.62
C VAL A 375 -3.97 13.10 17.55
N ASN A 376 -4.86 14.00 17.90
CA ASN A 376 -5.66 14.70 16.89
C ASN A 376 -4.81 15.76 16.17
N ASP A 377 -4.67 15.67 14.85
CA ASP A 377 -3.87 16.56 14.01
C ASP A 377 -4.54 17.93 13.77
N ALA A 378 -5.87 17.99 13.70
CA ALA A 378 -6.60 19.18 13.32
C ALA A 378 -6.29 20.42 14.20
N PRO A 379 -6.12 20.31 15.53
CA PRO A 379 -5.63 21.42 16.35
C PRO A 379 -4.21 21.88 15.99
N ILE A 380 -3.33 20.97 15.56
CA ILE A 380 -1.95 21.28 15.18
C ILE A 380 -1.96 22.09 13.88
N ILE A 381 -2.70 21.63 12.86
CA ILE A 381 -2.89 22.33 11.59
C ILE A 381 -3.44 23.73 11.81
N ALA A 382 -4.53 23.83 12.59
CA ALA A 382 -5.15 25.12 12.90
C ALA A 382 -4.20 26.08 13.63
N ALA A 383 -3.35 25.56 14.51
CA ALA A 383 -2.38 26.36 15.25
C ALA A 383 -1.22 26.86 14.38
N VAL A 384 -0.73 26.02 13.45
CA VAL A 384 0.27 26.41 12.43
C VAL A 384 -0.29 27.52 11.54
N ASP A 385 -1.50 27.36 11.02
CA ASP A 385 -2.16 28.36 10.19
C ASP A 385 -2.39 29.68 10.93
N ALA A 386 -2.83 29.61 12.18
CA ALA A 386 -3.01 30.79 13.02
C ALA A 386 -1.70 31.50 13.35
N ALA A 387 -0.62 30.76 13.56
CA ALA A 387 0.71 31.32 13.79
C ALA A 387 1.27 31.97 12.51
N TRP A 388 1.07 31.36 11.35
CA TRP A 388 1.43 31.91 10.04
C TRP A 388 0.69 33.22 9.75
N ALA A 389 -0.63 33.25 9.98
CA ALA A 389 -1.47 34.42 9.75
C ALA A 389 -1.07 35.64 10.61
N LYS A 390 -0.47 35.45 11.79
CA LYS A 390 0.03 36.54 12.63
C LYS A 390 1.20 37.30 11.98
N ILE A 391 2.04 36.61 11.25
CA ILE A 391 3.20 37.22 10.56
C ILE A 391 2.89 37.53 9.09
N HIS A 392 1.82 36.98 8.55
CA HIS A 392 1.31 37.18 7.17
C HIS A 392 -0.20 37.44 7.16
N PRO A 393 -0.68 38.62 7.64
CA PRO A 393 -2.11 38.85 7.93
C PRO A 393 -3.07 38.73 6.76
N HIS A 394 -2.58 38.73 5.51
CA HIS A 394 -3.39 38.62 4.29
C HIS A 394 -3.11 37.33 3.51
N ALA A 395 -2.31 36.42 4.05
CA ALA A 395 -2.06 35.14 3.39
C ALA A 395 -3.25 34.18 3.59
N ALA A 396 -3.44 33.31 2.60
CA ALA A 396 -4.30 32.15 2.76
C ALA A 396 -3.75 31.21 3.86
N PRO A 397 -4.53 30.26 4.38
CA PRO A 397 -4.02 29.19 5.22
C PRO A 397 -2.77 28.56 4.60
N LEU A 398 -1.78 28.24 5.44
CA LEU A 398 -0.51 27.73 4.95
C LEU A 398 -0.61 26.26 4.53
N VAL A 399 -1.31 25.42 5.32
CA VAL A 399 -1.52 24.02 5.02
C VAL A 399 -2.72 23.87 4.08
N VAL A 400 -2.50 23.35 2.88
CA VAL A 400 -3.58 23.15 1.89
C VAL A 400 -4.14 21.73 1.90
N VAL A 401 -3.27 20.75 2.11
CA VAL A 401 -3.62 19.34 2.33
C VAL A 401 -2.68 18.78 3.38
N ALA A 402 -3.22 17.96 4.24
CA ALA A 402 -2.52 17.16 5.22
C ALA A 402 -3.02 15.73 5.11
N SER A 403 -2.09 14.79 4.93
CA SER A 403 -2.32 13.36 5.05
C SER A 403 -1.50 12.92 6.25
N ASP A 404 -2.18 12.88 7.39
CA ASP A 404 -1.55 12.69 8.70
C ASP A 404 -2.05 11.38 9.27
N ASP A 405 -1.20 10.43 9.21
CA ASP A 405 -1.45 9.10 9.71
C ASP A 405 -0.31 8.68 10.68
N ASP A 406 0.56 7.68 10.42
CA ASP A 406 1.86 7.46 11.07
C ASP A 406 2.95 8.36 10.51
N VAL A 407 2.57 9.26 9.70
CA VAL A 407 3.40 10.18 8.98
C VAL A 407 2.70 11.52 9.01
N MET A 408 3.44 12.57 8.76
CA MET A 408 2.87 13.87 8.50
C MET A 408 3.29 14.29 7.10
N LEU A 409 2.37 14.24 6.14
CA LEU A 409 2.60 14.67 4.76
C LEU A 409 1.78 15.93 4.50
N TRP A 410 2.45 17.11 4.50
CA TRP A 410 1.77 18.37 4.29
C TRP A 410 2.19 19.07 3.02
N TRP A 411 1.20 19.52 2.25
CA TRP A 411 1.36 20.43 1.12
C TRP A 411 0.99 21.84 1.54
N LEU A 412 1.85 22.81 1.19
CA LEU A 412 1.73 24.20 1.63
C LEU A 412 1.30 25.12 0.48
N SER A 413 0.47 26.12 0.78
CA SER A 413 0.11 27.18 -0.17
C SER A 413 1.32 28.05 -0.59
N ASN A 414 2.34 28.14 0.29
CA ASN A 414 3.60 28.79 0.04
C ASN A 414 4.73 27.75 0.08
N ARG A 415 5.30 27.44 -1.09
CA ARG A 415 6.38 26.44 -1.26
C ARG A 415 7.78 26.96 -0.97
N SER A 416 7.94 28.20 -0.47
CA SER A 416 9.26 28.73 -0.16
C SER A 416 9.93 27.96 0.98
N GLN A 417 11.26 27.85 0.93
CA GLN A 417 12.01 27.24 2.03
C GLN A 417 11.73 27.92 3.39
N ALA A 418 11.54 29.26 3.38
CA ALA A 418 11.20 30.00 4.59
C ALA A 418 9.86 29.58 5.21
N ALA A 419 8.83 29.28 4.38
CA ALA A 419 7.55 28.76 4.86
C ALA A 419 7.69 27.32 5.38
N ALA A 420 8.45 26.49 4.68
CA ALA A 420 8.73 25.13 5.12
C ALA A 420 9.50 25.10 6.46
N ASP A 421 10.52 25.95 6.60
CA ASP A 421 11.30 26.10 7.84
C ASP A 421 10.43 26.62 8.99
N PHE A 422 9.49 27.52 8.71
CA PHE A 422 8.54 28.01 9.70
C PHE A 422 7.68 26.84 10.24
N VAL A 423 7.09 26.04 9.37
CA VAL A 423 6.27 24.88 9.76
C VAL A 423 7.11 23.89 10.57
N ARG A 424 8.29 23.52 10.06
CA ARG A 424 9.20 22.61 10.76
C ARG A 424 9.55 23.11 12.16
N ASN A 425 9.93 24.37 12.30
CA ASN A 425 10.28 24.95 13.59
C ASN A 425 9.07 25.00 14.54
N TYR A 426 7.89 25.31 14.01
CA TYR A 426 6.66 25.28 14.80
C TYR A 426 6.40 23.87 15.35
N LEU A 427 6.36 22.86 14.49
CA LEU A 427 6.08 21.48 14.86
C LEU A 427 7.07 20.96 15.91
N LEU A 428 8.35 21.18 15.72
CA LEU A 428 9.41 20.69 16.62
C LEU A 428 9.45 21.40 17.99
N THR A 429 8.88 22.61 18.11
CA THR A 429 8.93 23.40 19.35
C THR A 429 7.62 23.41 20.16
N HIS A 430 6.55 22.85 19.60
CA HIS A 430 5.24 22.79 20.26
C HIS A 430 4.89 21.37 20.71
N THR A 431 4.05 21.28 21.72
CA THR A 431 3.52 20.01 22.22
C THR A 431 2.13 19.76 21.65
N ALA A 432 1.73 18.50 21.57
CA ALA A 432 0.35 18.10 21.28
C ALA A 432 -0.26 17.30 22.42
N VAL A 433 -1.60 17.26 22.45
CA VAL A 433 -2.35 16.40 23.35
C VAL A 433 -2.49 15.04 22.71
N ALA A 434 -2.21 13.99 23.47
CA ALA A 434 -2.42 12.62 23.08
C ALA A 434 -3.30 11.89 24.09
N TYR A 435 -3.82 10.72 23.67
CA TYR A 435 -4.54 9.79 24.54
C TYR A 435 -3.91 8.39 24.40
N ASN A 436 -3.70 7.70 25.52
CA ASN A 436 -3.24 6.32 25.49
C ASN A 436 -4.40 5.35 25.24
N ILE A 437 -4.09 4.05 25.11
CA ILE A 437 -5.08 2.97 24.86
C ILE A 437 -6.21 2.91 25.91
N HIS A 438 -6.01 3.50 27.09
CA HIS A 438 -7.00 3.59 28.18
C HIS A 438 -7.77 4.92 28.17
N GLY A 439 -7.58 5.76 27.13
CA GLY A 439 -8.19 7.09 27.04
C GLY A 439 -7.62 8.12 28.03
N GLN A 440 -6.47 7.84 28.63
CA GLN A 440 -5.81 8.78 29.54
C GLN A 440 -5.06 9.83 28.75
N ARG A 441 -5.29 11.10 29.12
CA ARG A 441 -4.67 12.24 28.45
C ARG A 441 -3.17 12.31 28.75
N LEU A 442 -2.39 12.42 27.69
CA LEU A 442 -0.95 12.60 27.69
C LEU A 442 -0.56 13.92 27.00
N THR A 443 0.72 14.26 27.05
CA THR A 443 1.31 15.35 26.26
C THR A 443 2.54 14.81 25.55
N VAL A 444 2.60 14.94 24.23
CA VAL A 444 3.74 14.58 23.42
C VAL A 444 4.50 15.86 23.02
N SER A 445 5.83 15.76 23.00
CA SER A 445 6.71 16.84 22.53
C SER A 445 6.72 16.91 21.00
N ALA A 446 7.25 18.02 20.46
CA ALA A 446 7.45 18.21 19.03
C ALA A 446 6.21 17.83 18.18
N SER A 447 5.00 18.18 18.66
CA SER A 447 3.72 17.83 18.02
C SER A 447 3.53 16.33 17.79
N GLY A 448 4.27 15.46 18.45
CA GLY A 448 4.27 14.00 18.24
C GLY A 448 5.32 13.51 17.26
N LEU A 449 6.18 14.39 16.72
CA LEU A 449 7.16 14.05 15.70
C LEU A 449 8.54 13.78 16.30
N SER A 450 9.29 12.84 15.70
CA SER A 450 10.71 12.57 15.96
C SER A 450 11.60 13.35 15.02
N GLU A 451 11.22 13.42 13.73
CA GLU A 451 11.95 14.12 12.68
C GLU A 451 10.98 14.88 11.77
N VAL A 452 11.46 16.00 11.19
CA VAL A 452 10.70 16.76 10.19
C VAL A 452 11.64 17.20 9.07
N TYR A 453 11.39 16.68 7.89
CA TYR A 453 12.01 17.10 6.64
C TYR A 453 11.15 18.18 5.99
N ALA A 454 11.76 19.31 5.60
CA ALA A 454 11.04 20.48 5.12
C ALA A 454 11.65 21.06 3.84
N GLY A 455 10.81 21.36 2.87
CA GLY A 455 11.22 21.96 1.59
C GLY A 455 12.26 21.13 0.85
N ALA A 456 13.48 21.66 0.69
CA ALA A 456 14.56 20.95 -0.01
C ALA A 456 14.94 19.61 0.65
N ALA A 457 14.83 19.51 1.99
CA ALA A 457 15.12 18.26 2.70
C ALA A 457 14.05 17.19 2.42
N ALA A 458 12.78 17.57 2.36
CA ALA A 458 11.69 16.64 1.99
C ALA A 458 11.84 16.16 0.54
N ALA A 459 12.13 17.08 -0.40
CA ALA A 459 12.40 16.72 -1.78
C ALA A 459 13.59 15.74 -1.92
N ALA A 460 14.68 16.02 -1.18
CA ALA A 460 15.86 15.15 -1.18
C ALA A 460 15.58 13.77 -0.58
N TYR A 461 14.75 13.69 0.46
CA TYR A 461 14.34 12.41 1.06
C TYR A 461 13.68 11.49 0.03
N PHE A 462 12.79 12.04 -0.78
CA PHE A 462 12.10 11.30 -1.84
C PHE A 462 12.87 11.22 -3.17
N GLY A 463 14.11 11.72 -3.22
CA GLY A 463 14.92 11.66 -4.43
C GLY A 463 14.38 12.51 -5.61
N VAL A 464 13.62 13.56 -5.33
CA VAL A 464 12.98 14.38 -6.36
C VAL A 464 13.51 15.82 -6.33
N PRO A 465 13.43 16.59 -7.44
CA PRO A 465 13.75 18.00 -7.43
C PRO A 465 12.73 18.80 -6.61
N VAL A 466 13.14 19.87 -5.95
CA VAL A 466 12.27 20.78 -5.17
C VAL A 466 11.11 21.33 -6.01
N SER A 467 11.26 21.37 -7.33
CA SER A 467 10.22 21.81 -8.26
C SER A 467 9.17 20.74 -8.58
N ASP A 468 9.37 19.48 -8.17
CA ASP A 468 8.37 18.42 -8.41
C ASP A 468 7.01 18.88 -7.83
N PRO A 469 5.92 18.86 -8.63
CA PRO A 469 4.64 19.39 -8.20
C PRO A 469 3.85 18.46 -7.27
N ARG A 470 4.34 17.26 -6.99
CA ARG A 470 3.57 16.22 -6.28
C ARG A 470 4.07 15.94 -4.87
N HIS A 471 5.40 16.12 -4.61
CA HIS A 471 5.95 15.77 -3.31
C HIS A 471 5.41 16.68 -2.18
N PRO A 472 5.24 16.13 -0.96
CA PRO A 472 4.89 16.94 0.21
C PRO A 472 6.01 17.93 0.54
N ILE A 473 5.64 19.13 0.96
CA ILE A 473 6.62 20.16 1.38
C ILE A 473 7.14 19.88 2.80
N ILE A 474 6.31 19.25 3.62
CA ILE A 474 6.68 18.75 4.94
C ILE A 474 6.49 17.23 4.94
N PHE A 475 7.53 16.54 5.36
CA PHE A 475 7.49 15.11 5.67
C PHE A 475 7.95 14.94 7.11
N GLY A 476 7.02 14.57 7.99
CA GLY A 476 7.24 14.36 9.41
C GLY A 476 7.22 12.89 9.75
N ILE A 477 8.26 12.39 10.42
CA ILE A 477 8.30 11.07 11.04
C ILE A 477 7.89 11.25 12.50
N VAL A 478 6.90 10.48 12.95
CA VAL A 478 6.36 10.63 14.30
C VAL A 478 7.21 9.90 15.37
N GLN A 479 6.93 10.11 16.64
CA GLN A 479 7.52 9.38 17.76
C GLN A 479 6.88 8.01 17.89
N HIS A 480 7.59 7.03 18.37
CA HIS A 480 7.08 5.67 18.57
C HIS A 480 5.76 5.63 19.34
N GLY A 481 4.81 4.92 18.76
CA GLY A 481 3.48 4.75 19.27
C GLY A 481 2.56 5.96 19.09
N VAL A 482 3.01 7.06 18.48
CA VAL A 482 2.13 8.20 18.16
C VAL A 482 1.41 7.93 16.85
N ILE A 483 0.09 8.04 16.85
CA ILE A 483 -0.72 8.05 15.63
C ILE A 483 -1.60 9.31 15.62
N TYR A 484 -1.90 9.81 14.42
CA TYR A 484 -2.84 10.93 14.23
C TYR A 484 -4.20 10.37 13.80
N ALA A 485 -4.88 9.66 14.67
CA ALA A 485 -6.14 8.98 14.35
C ALA A 485 -7.38 9.79 14.67
N ASP A 486 -8.43 9.52 13.92
CA ASP A 486 -9.81 9.88 14.26
C ASP A 486 -10.51 8.71 14.97
N ALA A 487 -9.93 8.12 16.02
CA ALA A 487 -10.40 6.94 16.78
C ALA A 487 -11.63 6.17 16.19
N PRO A 488 -11.72 4.85 16.34
CA PRO A 488 -11.27 4.10 17.51
C PRO A 488 -10.04 3.21 17.28
N ASP A 489 -9.26 3.44 16.23
CA ASP A 489 -8.17 2.56 15.83
C ASP A 489 -7.03 2.56 16.86
N ILE A 490 -6.42 1.39 17.08
CA ILE A 490 -5.33 1.18 18.06
C ILE A 490 -3.98 0.90 17.41
N ALA A 491 -3.93 0.79 16.11
CA ALA A 491 -2.74 0.71 15.29
C ALA A 491 -3.08 1.20 13.89
N GLN A 492 -2.07 1.67 13.15
CA GLN A 492 -2.25 2.13 11.79
C GLN A 492 -0.99 1.94 10.94
N HIS A 493 -0.95 2.47 9.72
CA HIS A 493 0.15 2.35 8.75
C HIS A 493 0.43 3.69 8.05
N GLY A 494 1.46 3.78 7.24
CA GLY A 494 1.79 4.96 6.45
C GLY A 494 3.13 5.61 6.81
N GLY A 495 3.73 5.21 7.93
CA GLY A 495 4.92 5.80 8.49
C GLY A 495 6.25 5.25 7.98
N ALA A 496 7.24 5.37 8.84
CA ALA A 496 8.59 4.86 8.64
C ALA A 496 9.09 4.09 9.86
N ASP A 497 8.19 3.68 10.77
CA ASP A 497 8.54 2.78 11.86
C ASP A 497 8.94 1.41 11.31
N PHE A 498 9.85 0.73 12.02
CA PHE A 498 10.23 -0.61 11.63
C PHE A 498 9.03 -1.57 11.63
N GLN A 499 8.05 -1.36 12.51
CA GLN A 499 6.84 -2.17 12.56
C GLN A 499 5.99 -2.00 11.29
N ASP A 500 5.84 -0.77 10.80
CA ASP A 500 5.14 -0.51 9.53
C ASP A 500 5.90 -1.06 8.32
N LEU A 501 7.23 -1.00 8.37
CA LEU A 501 8.09 -1.33 7.23
C LEU A 501 8.36 -2.83 7.12
N SER A 502 8.41 -3.57 8.25
CA SER A 502 8.83 -4.97 8.29
C SER A 502 7.71 -5.90 7.83
N ILE A 503 7.77 -6.31 6.58
CA ILE A 503 6.80 -7.19 5.92
C ILE A 503 7.41 -8.56 5.60
N PRO A 504 6.62 -9.65 5.49
CA PRO A 504 7.11 -10.89 4.93
C PRO A 504 7.27 -10.82 3.42
N ILE A 505 8.28 -11.47 2.89
CA ILE A 505 8.34 -11.89 1.49
C ILE A 505 8.66 -13.38 1.47
N LEU A 506 7.74 -14.18 0.94
CA LEU A 506 7.87 -15.63 0.79
C LEU A 506 7.66 -16.00 -0.68
N VAL A 507 8.65 -16.60 -1.32
CA VAL A 507 8.60 -17.05 -2.72
C VAL A 507 8.63 -18.56 -2.79
N VAL A 508 7.52 -19.17 -3.20
CA VAL A 508 7.37 -20.62 -3.35
C VAL A 508 7.47 -20.99 -4.82
N LEU A 509 8.52 -21.72 -5.18
CA LEU A 509 8.80 -22.09 -6.57
C LEU A 509 8.45 -23.56 -6.84
N PRO A 510 7.92 -23.90 -8.04
CA PRO A 510 7.70 -25.26 -8.44
C PRO A 510 9.01 -26.08 -8.41
N GLY A 511 8.96 -27.26 -7.79
CA GLY A 511 10.11 -28.19 -7.77
C GLY A 511 11.20 -27.86 -6.76
N LEU A 512 11.10 -26.78 -6.00
CA LEU A 512 12.02 -26.53 -4.91
C LEU A 512 11.82 -27.61 -3.83
N GLN A 513 12.91 -28.34 -3.48
CA GLN A 513 12.82 -29.49 -2.57
C GLN A 513 12.90 -29.07 -1.10
N HIS A 514 13.61 -27.99 -0.82
CA HIS A 514 13.80 -27.43 0.53
C HIS A 514 13.79 -25.91 0.43
N GLY A 515 13.09 -25.27 1.34
CA GLY A 515 13.10 -23.83 1.48
C GLY A 515 14.43 -23.29 2.00
N ALA A 516 14.58 -21.98 1.91
CA ALA A 516 15.72 -21.24 2.45
C ALA A 516 15.22 -19.98 3.17
N SER A 517 15.91 -19.55 4.21
CA SER A 517 15.72 -18.22 4.80
C SER A 517 16.89 -17.33 4.42
N ILE A 518 16.60 -16.15 3.89
CA ILE A 518 17.57 -15.14 3.47
C ILE A 518 17.41 -13.92 4.37
N SER A 519 18.48 -13.64 5.13
CA SER A 519 18.52 -12.50 6.07
C SER A 519 19.15 -11.23 5.47
N ALA A 520 19.52 -11.26 4.19
CA ALA A 520 19.92 -10.03 3.49
C ALA A 520 18.70 -9.12 3.33
N ARG A 521 18.89 -7.82 3.61
CA ARG A 521 17.83 -6.83 3.46
C ARG A 521 17.36 -6.74 2.02
N VAL A 522 16.04 -6.83 1.85
CA VAL A 522 15.36 -6.67 0.56
C VAL A 522 14.20 -5.69 0.70
N HIS A 523 13.69 -5.22 -0.44
CA HIS A 523 12.59 -4.29 -0.48
C HIS A 523 11.44 -4.82 -1.34
N ILE A 524 10.21 -4.43 -1.01
CA ILE A 524 8.98 -4.82 -1.73
C ILE A 524 9.09 -4.53 -3.23
N ILE A 525 9.76 -3.43 -3.63
CA ILE A 525 9.95 -3.05 -5.03
C ILE A 525 10.74 -4.10 -5.84
N GLN A 526 11.52 -4.98 -5.19
CA GLN A 526 12.26 -6.05 -5.84
C GLN A 526 11.34 -7.19 -6.34
N ILE A 527 10.09 -7.25 -5.87
CA ILE A 527 9.12 -8.28 -6.30
C ILE A 527 8.74 -8.08 -7.78
N ALA A 528 8.59 -6.83 -8.23
CA ALA A 528 8.22 -6.54 -9.63
C ALA A 528 9.23 -7.13 -10.66
N PRO A 529 10.53 -6.79 -10.60
CA PRO A 529 11.52 -7.39 -11.51
C PRO A 529 11.64 -8.91 -11.31
N THR A 530 11.45 -9.41 -10.09
CA THR A 530 11.45 -10.86 -9.80
C THR A 530 10.32 -11.59 -10.52
N ILE A 531 9.10 -11.07 -10.50
CA ILE A 531 7.96 -11.65 -11.22
C ILE A 531 8.25 -11.74 -12.72
N LEU A 532 8.79 -10.67 -13.30
CA LEU A 532 9.15 -10.69 -14.73
C LEU A 532 10.22 -11.75 -15.04
N ALA A 533 11.26 -11.83 -14.21
CA ALA A 533 12.31 -12.85 -14.37
C ALA A 533 11.74 -14.27 -14.28
N LEU A 534 10.86 -14.55 -13.30
CA LEU A 534 10.19 -15.84 -13.16
C LEU A 534 9.34 -16.21 -14.38
N LEU A 535 8.70 -15.23 -15.02
CA LEU A 535 7.92 -15.43 -16.26
C LEU A 535 8.80 -15.46 -17.53
N GLY A 536 10.13 -15.38 -17.40
CA GLY A 536 11.04 -15.33 -18.54
C GLY A 536 10.98 -14.01 -19.33
N LEU A 537 10.47 -12.96 -18.71
CA LEU A 537 10.39 -11.61 -19.27
C LEU A 537 11.55 -10.74 -18.77
N ASN A 538 11.90 -9.69 -19.54
CA ASN A 538 13.00 -8.81 -19.17
C ASN A 538 12.60 -7.85 -18.02
N PRO A 539 13.25 -7.90 -16.84
CA PRO A 539 13.01 -6.95 -15.74
C PRO A 539 13.26 -5.48 -16.14
N ASP A 540 14.21 -5.22 -17.03
CA ASP A 540 14.50 -3.87 -17.53
C ASP A 540 13.40 -3.30 -18.43
N ALA A 541 12.35 -4.05 -18.74
CA ALA A 541 11.16 -3.50 -19.37
C ALA A 541 10.34 -2.59 -18.42
N LEU A 542 10.63 -2.62 -17.11
CA LEU A 542 10.07 -1.70 -16.12
C LEU A 542 10.87 -0.38 -16.09
N GLN A 543 10.18 0.73 -16.31
CA GLN A 543 10.81 2.06 -16.32
C GLN A 543 11.38 2.44 -14.95
N ALA A 544 10.69 2.08 -13.86
CA ALA A 544 11.18 2.32 -12.51
C ALA A 544 12.47 1.53 -12.23
N VAL A 545 12.53 0.27 -12.66
CA VAL A 545 13.74 -0.57 -12.55
C VAL A 545 14.93 0.05 -13.28
N GLN A 546 14.70 0.65 -14.47
CA GLN A 546 15.77 1.35 -15.20
C GLN A 546 16.25 2.61 -14.46
N ILE A 547 15.37 3.31 -13.76
CA ILE A 547 15.70 4.56 -13.04
C ILE A 547 16.43 4.26 -11.73
N GLU A 548 15.93 3.30 -10.95
CA GLU A 548 16.44 3.01 -9.59
C GLU A 548 17.43 1.84 -9.55
N HIS A 549 17.59 1.12 -10.68
CA HIS A 549 18.43 -0.07 -10.77
C HIS A 549 18.01 -1.18 -9.81
N THR A 550 16.70 -1.31 -9.59
CA THR A 550 16.09 -2.29 -8.69
C THR A 550 16.43 -3.71 -9.15
N GLN A 551 17.07 -4.47 -8.28
CA GLN A 551 17.48 -5.84 -8.58
C GLN A 551 16.36 -6.84 -8.28
N VAL A 552 16.40 -8.00 -8.91
CA VAL A 552 15.58 -9.14 -8.51
C VAL A 552 15.91 -9.58 -7.08
N LEU A 553 15.01 -10.27 -6.42
CA LEU A 553 15.26 -10.84 -5.09
C LEU A 553 16.45 -11.81 -5.16
N PRO A 554 17.40 -11.74 -4.20
CA PRO A 554 18.59 -12.60 -4.20
C PRO A 554 18.26 -14.04 -3.85
N GLY A 555 19.15 -14.99 -4.24
CA GLY A 555 19.07 -16.39 -3.83
C GLY A 555 18.00 -17.21 -4.56
N LEU A 556 17.35 -16.66 -5.57
CA LEU A 556 16.52 -17.46 -6.47
C LEU A 556 17.44 -18.40 -7.25
N PRO A 557 17.06 -19.68 -7.42
CA PRO A 557 17.85 -20.60 -8.23
C PRO A 557 17.91 -20.14 -9.69
N ASP A 558 19.01 -20.49 -10.40
CA ASP A 558 19.25 -20.18 -11.81
C ASP A 558 18.34 -20.96 -12.77
#